data_6c5cfc1729aaabce1b180c31350eddcb
#
_entry.id   6c5cfc1729aaabce1b180c31350eddcb
#
_cell.length_a   1.000
_cell.length_b   1.000
_cell.length_c   1.000
_cell.angle_alpha   90.00
_cell.angle_beta   90.00
_cell.angle_gamma   90.00
#
_symmetry.space_group_name_H-M   'P 1'
#
loop_
_entity.id
_entity.type
_entity.pdbx_description
1 polymer ?
#
loop_
_entity_poly.entity_id
_entity_poly.type
_entity_poly.pdbx_seq_one_letter_code
_entity_poly.pdbx_strand_id
1 'polypeptide(L)'
;IEISELNGMKRANDAEAAKAFLSRCSDYMRPAYGHKVIEFKRHNVFAATTNETNFLQGDNGNRRWWIIPVKGKGHVSEWLPRLQKVVPQLWAEAYAYFGQDTKLYLCPELEIQANEVQMNHSNILTDPILEDIQTYLEREVPLGYSSWSIPARLAYQKGSYMESTPTAMQPINMVCARQIIEELPNDLVRRNPSKYTSQYVNRLMSLIDGWERCEQEKVKGLHPAYCDKTGRAKHPWVRICTFQVQMPKEVISPHQEELPF
;
A
#
# COMPACT_ATOMS: atom_id res chain seq x y z
N ILE A 1 24.18 13.00 8.60
CA ILE A 1 23.38 13.88 9.47
C ILE A 1 22.40 13.00 10.23
N GLU A 2 22.42 13.09 11.54
CA GLU A 2 21.47 12.41 12.41
C GLU A 2 20.26 13.33 12.68
N ILE A 3 19.06 12.76 12.56
CA ILE A 3 17.80 13.37 12.95
C ILE A 3 17.30 12.60 14.16
N SER A 4 17.54 13.14 15.35
CA SER A 4 17.06 12.54 16.60
C SER A 4 15.55 12.66 16.67
N GLU A 5 14.88 11.53 16.92
CA GLU A 5 13.43 11.43 17.08
C GLU A 5 12.59 11.93 15.88
N LEU A 6 12.17 11.00 15.04
CA LEU A 6 11.34 11.29 13.85
C LEU A 6 9.89 11.71 14.19
N ASN A 7 9.66 12.29 15.37
CA ASN A 7 8.33 12.63 15.90
C ASN A 7 7.64 13.81 15.18
N GLY A 8 8.38 14.56 14.35
CA GLY A 8 7.86 15.74 13.64
C GLY A 8 7.03 15.46 12.40
N MET A 9 6.93 14.21 11.92
CA MET A 9 6.27 13.90 10.65
C MET A 9 4.81 13.40 10.81
N LYS A 10 4.14 13.79 11.90
CA LYS A 10 2.76 13.33 12.19
C LYS A 10 1.70 13.94 11.25
N ARG A 11 2.02 15.00 10.54
CA ARG A 11 1.11 15.64 9.59
C ARG A 11 1.55 15.32 8.15
N ALA A 12 0.59 15.11 7.26
CA ALA A 12 0.87 14.82 5.86
C ALA A 12 1.76 15.90 5.19
N ASN A 13 1.54 17.17 5.52
CA ASN A 13 2.36 18.27 5.00
C ASN A 13 3.81 18.22 5.49
N ASP A 14 4.04 17.79 6.73
CA ASP A 14 5.39 17.66 7.29
C ASP A 14 6.13 16.49 6.62
N ALA A 15 5.42 15.40 6.32
CA ALA A 15 5.96 14.26 5.60
C ALA A 15 6.36 14.63 4.16
N GLU A 16 5.55 15.39 3.44
CA GLU A 16 5.89 15.87 2.09
C GLU A 16 7.07 16.86 2.11
N ALA A 17 7.11 17.76 3.08
CA ALA A 17 8.24 18.67 3.27
C ALA A 17 9.53 17.90 3.57
N ALA A 18 9.47 16.88 4.42
CA ALA A 18 10.61 16.00 4.72
C ALA A 18 11.07 15.23 3.47
N LYS A 19 10.15 14.67 2.69
CA LYS A 19 10.48 13.98 1.43
C LYS A 19 11.14 14.92 0.42
N ALA A 20 10.63 16.14 0.29
CA ALA A 20 11.21 17.16 -0.56
C ALA A 20 12.61 17.57 -0.07
N PHE A 21 12.78 17.73 1.24
CA PHE A 21 14.07 18.02 1.87
C PHE A 21 15.09 16.91 1.63
N LEU A 22 14.72 15.66 1.87
CA LEU A 22 15.60 14.50 1.70
C LEU A 22 16.05 14.28 0.24
N SER A 23 15.22 14.69 -0.72
CA SER A 23 15.49 14.49 -2.15
C SER A 23 16.33 15.60 -2.79
N ARG A 24 16.67 16.66 -2.06
CA ARG A 24 17.50 17.74 -2.61
C ARG A 24 18.94 17.27 -2.78
N CYS A 25 19.50 17.57 -3.94
CA CYS A 25 20.91 17.32 -4.23
C CYS A 25 21.80 18.48 -3.80
N SER A 26 21.25 19.66 -3.54
CA SER A 26 21.96 20.87 -3.14
C SER A 26 21.10 21.74 -2.24
N ASP A 27 21.76 22.53 -1.42
CA ASP A 27 21.19 23.57 -0.58
C ASP A 27 21.68 24.94 -1.04
N TYR A 28 20.81 25.94 -0.99
CA TYR A 28 21.14 27.32 -1.33
C TYR A 28 21.10 28.16 -0.07
N MET A 29 22.21 28.76 0.29
CA MET A 29 22.25 29.61 1.46
C MET A 29 23.20 30.82 1.23
N ARG A 30 22.90 31.90 1.90
CA ARG A 30 23.77 33.04 1.97
C ARG A 30 24.64 32.90 3.24
N PRO A 31 25.97 32.73 3.11
CA PRO A 31 26.84 32.71 4.28
C PRO A 31 26.72 33.99 5.10
N ALA A 32 26.98 33.92 6.40
CA ALA A 32 27.04 35.08 7.25
C ALA A 32 28.04 36.09 6.65
N TYR A 33 27.61 37.35 6.56
CA TYR A 33 28.35 38.47 5.92
C TYR A 33 28.57 38.34 4.40
N GLY A 34 28.04 37.30 3.76
CA GLY A 34 28.10 37.15 2.31
C GLY A 34 27.05 37.99 1.60
N HIS A 35 27.35 38.47 0.37
CA HIS A 35 26.41 39.27 -0.44
C HIS A 35 25.63 38.44 -1.44
N LYS A 36 26.03 37.20 -1.69
CA LYS A 36 25.42 36.30 -2.71
C LYS A 36 24.95 34.99 -2.08
N VAL A 37 23.90 34.42 -2.66
CA VAL A 37 23.46 33.05 -2.39
C VAL A 37 24.44 32.10 -3.09
N ILE A 38 24.94 31.11 -2.35
CA ILE A 38 25.85 30.10 -2.85
C ILE A 38 25.17 28.75 -2.79
N GLU A 39 25.42 27.93 -3.80
CA GLU A 39 24.98 26.55 -3.86
C GLU A 39 25.99 25.65 -3.14
N PHE A 40 25.47 24.81 -2.24
CA PHE A 40 26.24 23.76 -1.54
C PHE A 40 25.69 22.40 -1.96
N LYS A 41 26.47 21.64 -2.71
CA LYS A 41 26.10 20.24 -3.06
C LYS A 41 26.10 19.39 -1.82
N ARG A 42 25.08 18.54 -1.69
CA ARG A 42 24.98 17.59 -0.57
C ARG A 42 25.84 16.36 -0.83
N HIS A 43 26.69 16.02 0.12
CA HIS A 43 27.54 14.82 0.14
C HIS A 43 27.28 13.97 1.38
N ASN A 44 26.07 14.07 1.96
CA ASN A 44 25.73 13.39 3.19
C ASN A 44 24.51 12.50 3.00
N VAL A 45 24.37 11.50 3.85
CA VAL A 45 23.17 10.72 4.07
C VAL A 45 22.50 11.14 5.37
N PHE A 46 21.21 10.90 5.48
CA PHE A 46 20.44 11.14 6.69
C PHE A 46 20.16 9.81 7.38
N ALA A 47 20.33 9.79 8.70
CA ALA A 47 19.88 8.70 9.57
C ALA A 47 18.91 9.28 10.59
N ALA A 48 17.87 8.55 10.91
CA ALA A 48 16.90 8.95 11.91
C ALA A 48 16.53 7.77 12.80
N THR A 49 16.16 8.04 14.03
CA THR A 49 15.68 7.03 14.98
C THR A 49 14.27 7.32 15.41
N THR A 50 13.49 6.28 15.66
CA THR A 50 12.12 6.38 16.20
C THR A 50 11.76 5.14 17.00
N ASN A 51 10.94 5.32 18.01
CA ASN A 51 10.31 4.25 18.78
C ASN A 51 8.88 3.97 18.31
N GLU A 52 8.37 4.77 17.37
CA GLU A 52 7.03 4.58 16.81
C GLU A 52 7.06 3.50 15.74
N THR A 53 6.09 2.58 15.77
CA THR A 53 5.95 1.53 14.75
C THR A 53 5.36 2.08 13.46
N ASN A 54 4.40 3.01 13.54
CA ASN A 54 3.67 3.55 12.39
C ASN A 54 4.07 5.00 12.11
N PHE A 55 5.36 5.23 11.84
CA PHE A 55 5.89 6.57 11.63
C PHE A 55 5.81 7.06 10.18
N LEU A 56 5.59 6.16 9.21
CA LEU A 56 5.44 6.53 7.83
C LEU A 56 4.02 7.02 7.53
N GLN A 57 3.90 8.24 7.02
CA GLN A 57 2.63 8.83 6.65
C GLN A 57 2.33 8.59 5.16
N GLY A 58 1.13 8.03 4.89
CA GLY A 58 0.69 7.74 3.54
C GLY A 58 1.57 6.68 2.86
N ASP A 59 1.44 6.60 1.54
CA ASP A 59 2.08 5.56 0.75
C ASP A 59 3.03 6.08 -0.33
N ASN A 60 2.95 7.34 -0.67
CA ASN A 60 3.78 7.92 -1.70
C ASN A 60 5.16 8.33 -1.18
N GLY A 61 6.21 7.80 -1.83
CA GLY A 61 7.58 8.22 -1.57
C GLY A 61 8.26 7.53 -0.40
N ASN A 62 7.69 6.47 0.17
CA ASN A 62 8.31 5.68 1.23
C ASN A 62 9.60 4.97 0.77
N ARG A 63 9.80 4.79 -0.54
CA ARG A 63 11.05 4.29 -1.14
C ARG A 63 12.33 5.04 -0.73
N ARG A 64 12.20 6.23 -0.13
CA ARG A 64 13.32 7.02 0.41
C ARG A 64 13.77 6.56 1.79
N TRP A 65 12.96 5.73 2.45
CA TRP A 65 13.21 5.26 3.81
C TRP A 65 13.72 3.82 3.79
N TRP A 66 14.94 3.66 4.22
CA TRP A 66 15.51 2.34 4.48
C TRP A 66 15.33 2.04 5.96
N ILE A 67 14.35 1.22 6.27
CA ILE A 67 14.00 0.90 7.65
C ILE A 67 14.86 -0.25 8.11
N ILE A 68 15.61 -0.02 9.18
CA ILE A 68 16.47 -1.00 9.80
C ILE A 68 15.90 -1.30 11.19
N PRO A 69 15.21 -2.44 11.38
CA PRO A 69 14.71 -2.85 12.68
C PRO A 69 15.86 -3.13 13.64
N VAL A 70 15.94 -2.36 14.72
CA VAL A 70 16.97 -2.54 15.75
C VAL A 70 16.38 -3.32 16.92
N LYS A 71 16.89 -4.51 17.16
CA LYS A 71 16.56 -5.32 18.34
C LYS A 71 17.65 -5.09 19.39
N GLY A 72 17.41 -4.14 20.29
CA GLY A 72 18.33 -3.89 21.41
C GLY A 72 18.45 -5.10 22.33
N LYS A 73 19.65 -5.66 22.44
CA LYS A 73 19.98 -6.68 23.43
C LYS A 73 21.26 -6.26 24.14
N GLY A 74 21.24 -6.27 25.45
CA GLY A 74 22.41 -5.95 26.27
C GLY A 74 22.57 -4.46 26.58
N HIS A 75 23.43 -4.17 27.54
CA HIS A 75 23.73 -2.81 27.98
C HIS A 75 24.78 -2.16 27.05
N VAL A 76 24.69 -0.85 26.86
CA VAL A 76 25.60 -0.07 26.02
C VAL A 76 27.07 -0.31 26.36
N SER A 77 27.38 -0.42 27.66
CA SER A 77 28.74 -0.68 28.14
C SER A 77 29.35 -2.01 27.66
N GLU A 78 28.53 -2.98 27.26
CA GLU A 78 29.00 -4.30 26.79
C GLU A 78 29.31 -4.31 25.30
N TRP A 79 28.47 -3.71 24.48
CA TRP A 79 28.63 -3.76 23.03
C TRP A 79 29.41 -2.59 22.43
N LEU A 80 29.37 -1.40 23.05
CA LEU A 80 30.02 -0.20 22.53
C LEU A 80 31.56 -0.36 22.38
N PRO A 81 32.27 -0.91 23.37
CA PRO A 81 33.72 -1.13 23.24
C PRO A 81 34.09 -2.14 22.14
N ARG A 82 33.20 -3.10 21.88
CA ARG A 82 33.38 -4.07 20.77
C ARG A 82 33.14 -3.38 19.43
N LEU A 83 32.10 -2.58 19.30
CA LEU A 83 31.81 -1.81 18.11
C LEU A 83 32.97 -0.86 17.77
N GLN A 84 33.49 -0.11 18.75
CA GLN A 84 34.59 0.82 18.53
C GLN A 84 35.83 0.15 17.94
N LYS A 85 36.09 -1.10 18.29
CA LYS A 85 37.23 -1.87 17.74
C LYS A 85 37.04 -2.25 16.27
N VAL A 86 35.81 -2.48 15.83
CA VAL A 86 35.48 -2.95 14.45
C VAL A 86 35.14 -1.80 13.50
N VAL A 87 34.82 -0.61 14.02
CA VAL A 87 34.46 0.56 13.19
C VAL A 87 35.50 0.87 12.11
N PRO A 88 36.83 0.88 12.39
CA PRO A 88 37.81 1.14 11.34
C PRO A 88 37.77 0.12 10.21
N GLN A 89 37.53 -1.16 10.54
CA GLN A 89 37.40 -2.24 9.55
C GLN A 89 36.12 -2.05 8.71
N LEU A 90 34.99 -1.72 9.32
CA LEU A 90 33.73 -1.46 8.61
C LEU A 90 33.90 -0.31 7.61
N TRP A 91 34.61 0.77 8.00
CA TRP A 91 34.89 1.86 7.09
C TRP A 91 35.80 1.47 5.94
N ALA A 92 36.82 0.65 6.22
CA ALA A 92 37.72 0.15 5.18
C ALA A 92 37.00 -0.72 4.16
N GLU A 93 36.10 -1.61 4.61
CA GLU A 93 35.27 -2.42 3.73
C GLU A 93 34.30 -1.56 2.91
N ALA A 94 33.61 -0.61 3.54
CA ALA A 94 32.68 0.30 2.84
C ALA A 94 33.41 1.10 1.75
N TYR A 95 34.64 1.56 2.05
CA TYR A 95 35.46 2.29 1.08
C TYR A 95 35.92 1.40 -0.09
N ALA A 96 36.29 0.14 0.19
CA ALA A 96 36.65 -0.83 -0.84
C ALA A 96 35.45 -1.13 -1.78
N TYR A 97 34.26 -1.31 -1.24
CA TYR A 97 33.04 -1.48 -2.04
C TYR A 97 32.70 -0.24 -2.87
N PHE A 98 32.83 0.95 -2.30
CA PHE A 98 32.61 2.20 -3.03
C PHE A 98 33.52 2.34 -4.25
N GLY A 99 34.79 1.93 -4.14
CA GLY A 99 35.73 1.94 -5.25
C GLY A 99 35.44 0.93 -6.38
N GLN A 100 34.50 -0.02 -6.16
CA GLN A 100 34.14 -1.06 -7.14
C GLN A 100 32.89 -0.70 -7.97
N ASP A 101 32.50 0.57 -8.02
CA ASP A 101 31.29 1.04 -8.74
C ASP A 101 30.01 0.29 -8.30
N THR A 102 29.90 0.04 -7.01
CA THR A 102 28.76 -0.66 -6.42
C THR A 102 27.49 0.13 -6.62
N LYS A 103 26.47 -0.50 -7.21
CA LYS A 103 25.19 0.12 -7.45
C LYS A 103 24.50 0.46 -6.13
N LEU A 104 24.07 1.72 -5.98
CA LEU A 104 23.40 2.23 -4.77
C LEU A 104 21.87 2.11 -4.86
N TYR A 105 21.37 1.07 -5.51
CA TYR A 105 19.94 0.77 -5.56
C TYR A 105 19.71 -0.72 -5.29
N LEU A 106 18.53 -1.02 -4.77
CA LEU A 106 18.16 -2.39 -4.44
C LEU A 106 17.90 -3.21 -5.71
N CYS A 107 18.24 -4.50 -5.68
CA CYS A 107 17.75 -5.44 -6.68
C CYS A 107 16.23 -5.66 -6.50
N PRO A 108 15.51 -6.13 -7.52
CA PRO A 108 14.05 -6.28 -7.46
C PRO A 108 13.55 -7.09 -6.26
N GLU A 109 14.27 -8.15 -5.88
CA GLU A 109 13.90 -9.02 -4.76
C GLU A 109 14.00 -8.28 -3.42
N LEU A 110 15.05 -7.49 -3.24
CA LEU A 110 15.23 -6.67 -2.04
C LEU A 110 14.29 -5.46 -2.02
N GLU A 111 13.91 -4.94 -3.18
CA GLU A 111 12.92 -3.87 -3.28
C GLU A 111 11.54 -4.35 -2.79
N ILE A 112 11.14 -5.58 -3.12
CA ILE A 112 9.90 -6.19 -2.60
C ILE A 112 9.96 -6.26 -1.07
N GLN A 113 11.04 -6.80 -0.49
CA GLN A 113 11.21 -6.89 0.96
C GLN A 113 11.21 -5.51 1.62
N ALA A 114 11.88 -4.53 1.04
CA ALA A 114 11.90 -3.17 1.57
C ALA A 114 10.50 -2.53 1.56
N ASN A 115 9.72 -2.78 0.50
CA ASN A 115 8.34 -2.31 0.40
C ASN A 115 7.44 -2.96 1.47
N GLU A 116 7.58 -4.26 1.74
CA GLU A 116 6.85 -4.94 2.81
C GLU A 116 7.17 -4.34 4.19
N VAL A 117 8.45 -4.12 4.48
CA VAL A 117 8.86 -3.47 5.73
C VAL A 117 8.30 -2.06 5.84
N GLN A 118 8.34 -1.27 4.77
CA GLN A 118 7.76 0.07 4.73
C GLN A 118 6.25 0.06 4.94
N MET A 119 5.53 -0.91 4.38
CA MET A 119 4.10 -1.09 4.61
C MET A 119 3.79 -1.38 6.08
N ASN A 120 4.54 -2.27 6.72
CA ASN A 120 4.37 -2.62 8.12
C ASN A 120 4.60 -1.44 9.08
N HIS A 121 5.37 -0.44 8.65
CA HIS A 121 5.63 0.80 9.39
C HIS A 121 4.79 2.00 8.92
N SER A 122 3.84 1.77 8.02
CA SER A 122 2.93 2.82 7.56
C SER A 122 1.62 2.80 8.36
N ASN A 123 0.99 3.96 8.46
CA ASN A 123 -0.31 4.09 9.14
C ASN A 123 -1.49 3.53 8.34
N ILE A 124 -1.23 2.89 7.21
CA ILE A 124 -2.28 2.35 6.34
C ILE A 124 -3.00 1.15 6.96
N LEU A 125 -2.26 0.30 7.71
CA LEU A 125 -2.82 -0.86 8.41
C LEU A 125 -3.72 -0.48 9.60
N THR A 126 -3.55 0.73 10.13
CA THR A 126 -4.35 1.26 11.24
C THR A 126 -5.39 2.27 10.78
N ASP A 127 -5.65 2.34 9.47
CA ASP A 127 -6.64 3.27 8.95
C ASP A 127 -8.05 2.80 9.34
N PRO A 128 -8.84 3.65 10.02
CA PRO A 128 -10.16 3.26 10.50
C PRO A 128 -11.13 2.84 9.40
N ILE A 129 -10.93 3.28 8.15
CA ILE A 129 -11.81 2.86 7.06
C ILE A 129 -11.51 1.46 6.53
N LEU A 130 -10.40 0.83 6.90
CA LEU A 130 -10.07 -0.52 6.44
C LEU A 130 -11.12 -1.54 6.93
N GLU A 131 -11.49 -1.46 8.19
CA GLU A 131 -12.53 -2.30 8.80
C GLU A 131 -13.91 -2.01 8.19
N ASP A 132 -14.21 -0.74 7.91
CA ASP A 132 -15.46 -0.36 7.25
C ASP A 132 -15.54 -0.91 5.82
N ILE A 133 -14.42 -0.90 5.08
CA ILE A 133 -14.35 -1.50 3.75
C ILE A 133 -14.57 -3.01 3.84
N GLN A 134 -13.94 -3.71 4.77
CA GLN A 134 -14.14 -5.15 4.98
C GLN A 134 -15.61 -5.45 5.25
N THR A 135 -16.21 -4.74 6.18
CA THR A 135 -17.65 -4.86 6.52
C THR A 135 -18.54 -4.60 5.29
N TYR A 136 -18.21 -3.60 4.48
CA TYR A 136 -18.94 -3.30 3.24
C TYR A 136 -18.83 -4.45 2.23
N LEU A 137 -17.64 -5.03 2.07
CA LEU A 137 -17.40 -6.10 1.11
C LEU A 137 -18.01 -7.45 1.51
N GLU A 138 -18.17 -7.70 2.81
CA GLU A 138 -18.80 -8.91 3.34
C GLU A 138 -20.33 -8.87 3.28
N ARG A 139 -20.91 -7.69 3.11
CA ARG A 139 -22.34 -7.51 3.07
C ARG A 139 -22.97 -8.17 1.85
N GLU A 140 -24.05 -8.90 2.09
CA GLU A 140 -24.92 -9.38 1.02
C GLU A 140 -25.80 -8.24 0.49
N VAL A 141 -26.02 -8.24 -0.82
CA VAL A 141 -26.83 -7.24 -1.52
C VAL A 141 -27.95 -7.92 -2.30
N PRO A 142 -29.09 -7.24 -2.53
CA PRO A 142 -30.17 -7.78 -3.33
C PRO A 142 -29.75 -8.13 -4.74
N LEU A 143 -30.40 -9.15 -5.30
CA LEU A 143 -30.19 -9.53 -6.70
C LEU A 143 -30.52 -8.32 -7.60
N GLY A 144 -29.64 -7.98 -8.53
CA GLY A 144 -29.81 -6.80 -9.39
C GLY A 144 -29.33 -5.49 -8.77
N TYR A 145 -28.72 -5.51 -7.58
CA TYR A 145 -28.17 -4.32 -6.92
C TYR A 145 -27.29 -3.45 -7.84
N SER A 146 -26.54 -4.05 -8.76
CA SER A 146 -25.69 -3.33 -9.72
C SER A 146 -26.48 -2.41 -10.66
N SER A 147 -27.76 -2.64 -10.88
CA SER A 147 -28.64 -1.81 -11.72
C SER A 147 -29.38 -0.70 -10.97
N TRP A 148 -29.33 -0.71 -9.63
CA TRP A 148 -30.02 0.30 -8.81
C TRP A 148 -29.38 1.68 -8.97
N SER A 149 -30.17 2.74 -8.86
CA SER A 149 -29.66 4.11 -8.85
C SER A 149 -28.74 4.35 -7.65
N ILE A 150 -27.77 5.24 -7.80
CA ILE A 150 -26.83 5.57 -6.71
C ILE A 150 -27.56 5.99 -5.42
N PRO A 151 -28.60 6.86 -5.45
CA PRO A 151 -29.33 7.21 -4.24
C PRO A 151 -30.00 5.99 -3.56
N ALA A 152 -30.56 5.05 -4.32
CA ALA A 152 -31.16 3.83 -3.78
C ALA A 152 -30.10 2.94 -3.12
N ARG A 153 -28.94 2.77 -3.74
CA ARG A 153 -27.81 2.02 -3.19
C ARG A 153 -27.29 2.64 -1.89
N LEU A 154 -27.14 3.96 -1.85
CA LEU A 154 -26.74 4.70 -0.64
C LEU A 154 -27.77 4.57 0.48
N ALA A 155 -29.08 4.63 0.16
CA ALA A 155 -30.15 4.42 1.14
C ALA A 155 -30.12 2.99 1.70
N TYR A 156 -29.89 1.99 0.85
CA TYR A 156 -29.73 0.60 1.25
C TYR A 156 -28.51 0.42 2.18
N GLN A 157 -27.36 0.97 1.82
CA GLN A 157 -26.16 0.89 2.64
C GLN A 157 -26.32 1.54 4.02
N LYS A 158 -27.15 2.57 4.11
CA LYS A 158 -27.48 3.25 5.38
C LYS A 158 -28.61 2.56 6.17
N GLY A 159 -29.18 1.48 5.65
CA GLY A 159 -30.35 0.82 6.27
C GLY A 159 -31.66 1.61 6.17
N SER A 160 -31.71 2.62 5.30
CA SER A 160 -32.89 3.51 5.14
C SER A 160 -33.79 3.10 3.95
N TYR A 161 -33.46 2.01 3.27
CA TYR A 161 -34.21 1.55 2.11
C TYR A 161 -35.44 0.76 2.56
N MET A 162 -36.65 1.19 2.16
CA MET A 162 -37.93 0.67 2.64
C MET A 162 -38.78 -0.03 1.55
N GLU A 163 -38.26 -0.32 0.37
CA GLU A 163 -38.95 -1.18 -0.58
C GLU A 163 -38.84 -2.66 -0.17
N SER A 164 -39.93 -3.42 -0.45
CA SER A 164 -40.17 -4.81 -0.07
C SER A 164 -38.91 -5.66 0.12
N THR A 165 -38.85 -6.41 1.22
CA THR A 165 -37.73 -7.31 1.56
C THR A 165 -37.27 -8.08 0.34
N PRO A 166 -36.00 -7.95 -0.09
CA PRO A 166 -35.52 -8.63 -1.28
C PRO A 166 -35.62 -10.14 -1.10
N THR A 167 -36.20 -10.83 -2.06
CA THR A 167 -36.43 -12.27 -1.97
C THR A 167 -35.17 -13.09 -2.18
N ALA A 168 -34.13 -12.52 -2.80
CA ALA A 168 -32.84 -13.17 -3.02
C ALA A 168 -31.69 -12.19 -2.80
N MET A 169 -30.68 -12.67 -2.09
CA MET A 169 -29.46 -11.94 -1.77
C MET A 169 -28.27 -12.57 -2.48
N GLN A 170 -27.24 -11.77 -2.73
CA GLN A 170 -25.98 -12.21 -3.33
C GLN A 170 -24.80 -11.47 -2.71
N PRO A 171 -23.62 -12.09 -2.62
CA PRO A 171 -22.42 -11.40 -2.18
C PRO A 171 -21.98 -10.36 -3.21
N ILE A 172 -21.29 -9.34 -2.76
CA ILE A 172 -20.58 -8.41 -3.64
C ILE A 172 -19.36 -9.14 -4.21
N ASN A 173 -19.34 -9.30 -5.53
CA ASN A 173 -18.26 -10.05 -6.21
C ASN A 173 -17.29 -9.15 -6.98
N MET A 174 -17.65 -7.89 -7.20
CA MET A 174 -16.84 -6.94 -7.93
C MET A 174 -17.07 -5.53 -7.43
N VAL A 175 -15.99 -4.79 -7.21
CA VAL A 175 -16.02 -3.38 -6.79
C VAL A 175 -14.91 -2.59 -7.47
N CYS A 176 -15.03 -1.27 -7.48
CA CYS A 176 -13.90 -0.39 -7.78
C CYS A 176 -13.70 0.63 -6.65
N ALA A 177 -12.52 1.22 -6.57
CA ALA A 177 -12.20 2.18 -5.52
C ALA A 177 -13.19 3.36 -5.47
N ARG A 178 -13.63 3.85 -6.63
CA ARG A 178 -14.63 4.92 -6.71
C ARG A 178 -15.96 4.51 -6.11
N GLN A 179 -16.42 3.29 -6.37
CA GLN A 179 -17.65 2.76 -5.77
C GLN A 179 -17.53 2.71 -4.24
N ILE A 180 -16.41 2.21 -3.71
CA ILE A 180 -16.17 2.16 -2.28
C ILE A 180 -16.21 3.57 -1.68
N ILE A 181 -15.53 4.55 -2.29
CA ILE A 181 -15.52 5.95 -1.82
C ILE A 181 -16.93 6.54 -1.76
N GLU A 182 -17.77 6.25 -2.76
CA GLU A 182 -19.10 6.83 -2.85
C GLU A 182 -20.15 6.09 -1.99
N GLU A 183 -20.05 4.76 -1.88
CA GLU A 183 -21.05 3.92 -1.21
C GLU A 183 -20.74 3.59 0.25
N LEU A 184 -19.48 3.73 0.67
CA LEU A 184 -19.14 3.47 2.06
C LEU A 184 -19.92 4.42 3.00
N PRO A 185 -20.69 3.88 3.98
CA PRO A 185 -21.53 4.69 4.87
C PRO A 185 -20.70 5.39 5.96
N ASN A 186 -19.50 5.84 5.64
CA ASN A 186 -18.57 6.47 6.57
C ASN A 186 -18.33 7.94 6.18
N ASP A 187 -18.65 8.83 7.11
CA ASP A 187 -18.45 10.28 6.94
C ASP A 187 -16.97 10.68 6.88
N LEU A 188 -16.04 9.86 7.38
CA LEU A 188 -14.60 10.15 7.33
C LEU A 188 -14.10 10.29 5.90
N VAL A 189 -14.58 9.43 5.00
CA VAL A 189 -14.21 9.48 3.58
C VAL A 189 -14.67 10.80 2.96
N ARG A 190 -15.90 11.22 3.24
CA ARG A 190 -16.48 12.47 2.72
C ARG A 190 -15.83 13.73 3.28
N ARG A 191 -15.43 13.69 4.57
CA ARG A 191 -14.75 14.80 5.25
C ARG A 191 -13.29 14.97 4.82
N ASN A 192 -12.65 13.90 4.31
CA ASN A 192 -11.24 13.89 3.95
C ASN A 192 -11.00 13.39 2.51
N PRO A 193 -11.57 14.03 1.48
CA PRO A 193 -11.48 13.56 0.09
C PRO A 193 -10.03 13.60 -0.45
N SER A 194 -9.18 14.46 0.10
CA SER A 194 -7.77 14.54 -0.28
C SER A 194 -6.96 13.34 0.23
N LYS A 195 -7.36 12.72 1.35
CA LYS A 195 -6.74 11.51 1.89
C LYS A 195 -7.25 10.26 1.17
N TYR A 196 -8.57 10.10 1.09
CA TYR A 196 -9.20 8.89 0.58
C TYR A 196 -9.40 8.95 -0.94
N THR A 197 -8.31 9.07 -1.65
CA THR A 197 -8.28 9.00 -3.12
C THR A 197 -8.48 7.57 -3.62
N SER A 198 -8.83 7.41 -4.89
CA SER A 198 -8.94 6.07 -5.50
C SER A 198 -7.63 5.28 -5.41
N GLN A 199 -6.47 5.94 -5.46
CA GLN A 199 -5.18 5.28 -5.28
C GLN A 199 -5.02 4.73 -3.87
N TYR A 200 -5.37 5.53 -2.86
CA TYR A 200 -5.29 5.14 -1.46
C TYR A 200 -6.25 3.97 -1.15
N VAL A 201 -7.51 4.05 -1.62
CA VAL A 201 -8.48 2.97 -1.45
C VAL A 201 -8.05 1.69 -2.17
N ASN A 202 -7.48 1.79 -3.38
CA ASN A 202 -6.92 0.62 -4.07
C ASN A 202 -5.82 -0.06 -3.25
N ARG A 203 -5.05 0.70 -2.50
CA ARG A 203 -4.02 0.15 -1.63
C ARG A 203 -4.60 -0.50 -0.38
N LEU A 204 -5.62 0.10 0.24
CA LEU A 204 -6.36 -0.58 1.31
C LEU A 204 -6.94 -1.91 0.84
N MET A 205 -7.50 -1.94 -0.37
CA MET A 205 -8.02 -3.17 -0.97
C MET A 205 -6.95 -4.27 -1.17
N SER A 206 -5.70 -3.89 -1.46
CA SER A 206 -4.60 -4.88 -1.57
C SER A 206 -4.20 -5.53 -0.25
N LEU A 207 -4.70 -5.02 0.88
CA LEU A 207 -4.50 -5.57 2.22
C LEU A 207 -5.65 -6.49 2.67
N ILE A 208 -6.71 -6.58 1.87
CA ILE A 208 -7.91 -7.36 2.21
C ILE A 208 -7.83 -8.70 1.52
N ASP A 209 -7.76 -9.76 2.32
CA ASP A 209 -7.73 -11.13 1.81
C ASP A 209 -9.02 -11.48 1.04
N GLY A 210 -8.89 -12.36 0.06
CA GLY A 210 -10.03 -12.80 -0.74
C GLY A 210 -10.43 -11.86 -1.87
N TRP A 211 -9.66 -10.81 -2.12
CA TRP A 211 -9.86 -9.87 -3.22
C TRP A 211 -8.58 -9.69 -4.03
N GLU A 212 -8.71 -9.73 -5.34
CA GLU A 212 -7.60 -9.46 -6.24
C GLU A 212 -7.96 -8.43 -7.31
N ARG A 213 -6.96 -7.76 -7.80
CA ARG A 213 -7.13 -6.77 -8.86
C ARG A 213 -7.29 -7.49 -10.19
N CYS A 214 -8.36 -7.19 -10.93
CA CYS A 214 -8.60 -7.79 -12.23
C CYS A 214 -7.47 -7.38 -13.20
N GLU A 215 -6.82 -8.36 -13.81
CA GLU A 215 -5.75 -8.12 -14.79
C GLU A 215 -6.28 -7.52 -16.11
N GLN A 216 -7.55 -7.77 -16.44
CA GLN A 216 -8.14 -7.22 -17.65
C GLN A 216 -8.20 -5.70 -17.57
N GLU A 217 -7.78 -5.04 -18.64
CA GLU A 217 -7.74 -3.57 -18.68
C GLU A 217 -9.12 -2.95 -18.43
N LYS A 218 -10.18 -3.58 -18.95
CA LYS A 218 -11.56 -3.11 -18.78
C LYS A 218 -12.53 -4.27 -18.64
N VAL A 219 -13.36 -4.22 -17.60
CA VAL A 219 -14.33 -5.27 -17.24
C VAL A 219 -15.74 -4.70 -17.14
N LYS A 220 -16.72 -5.46 -17.61
CA LYS A 220 -18.15 -5.18 -17.40
C LYS A 220 -18.60 -5.78 -16.07
N GLY A 221 -19.67 -5.25 -15.48
CA GLY A 221 -20.31 -5.82 -14.27
C GLY A 221 -20.47 -4.86 -13.12
N LEU A 222 -19.88 -3.66 -13.20
CA LEU A 222 -20.11 -2.59 -12.24
C LEU A 222 -21.27 -1.68 -12.68
N HIS A 223 -21.78 -0.90 -11.72
CA HIS A 223 -22.77 0.12 -12.02
C HIS A 223 -22.24 1.13 -13.07
N PRO A 224 -23.06 1.56 -14.05
CA PRO A 224 -22.62 2.44 -15.15
C PRO A 224 -21.93 3.74 -14.69
N ALA A 225 -22.33 4.30 -13.54
CA ALA A 225 -21.71 5.51 -12.97
C ALA A 225 -20.23 5.32 -12.59
N TYR A 226 -19.79 4.08 -12.37
CA TYR A 226 -18.41 3.73 -12.02
C TYR A 226 -17.60 3.23 -13.23
N CYS A 227 -18.25 3.22 -14.40
CA CYS A 227 -17.66 2.78 -15.65
C CYS A 227 -17.30 3.97 -16.54
N ASP A 228 -16.50 3.71 -17.57
CA ASP A 228 -16.25 4.66 -18.65
C ASP A 228 -17.46 4.71 -19.63
N LYS A 229 -17.35 5.57 -20.65
CA LYS A 229 -18.37 5.72 -21.68
C LYS A 229 -18.70 4.42 -22.44
N THR A 230 -17.83 3.41 -22.35
CA THR A 230 -18.05 2.08 -22.97
C THR A 230 -18.71 1.08 -22.03
N GLY A 231 -19.09 1.49 -20.81
CA GLY A 231 -19.71 0.65 -19.79
C GLY A 231 -18.71 -0.32 -19.13
N ARG A 232 -17.42 0.01 -19.11
CA ARG A 232 -16.37 -0.82 -18.53
C ARG A 232 -15.60 -0.08 -17.45
N ALA A 233 -15.28 -0.76 -16.34
CA ALA A 233 -14.41 -0.26 -15.30
C ALA A 233 -12.96 -0.71 -15.54
N LYS A 234 -12.02 0.18 -15.27
CA LYS A 234 -10.59 -0.11 -15.40
C LYS A 234 -10.09 -0.81 -14.13
N HIS A 235 -9.59 -2.03 -14.31
CA HIS A 235 -8.97 -2.84 -13.24
C HIS A 235 -9.77 -2.86 -11.91
N PRO A 236 -11.03 -3.33 -11.92
CA PRO A 236 -11.78 -3.47 -10.69
C PRO A 236 -11.19 -4.58 -9.80
N TRP A 237 -11.61 -4.60 -8.55
CA TRP A 237 -11.33 -5.68 -7.62
C TRP A 237 -12.41 -6.75 -7.75
N VAL A 238 -12.00 -8.00 -7.82
CA VAL A 238 -12.89 -9.16 -7.90
C VAL A 238 -12.65 -10.08 -6.70
N ARG A 239 -13.74 -10.65 -6.19
CA ARG A 239 -13.67 -11.62 -5.10
C ARG A 239 -13.06 -12.92 -5.63
N ILE A 240 -12.06 -13.44 -4.95
CA ILE A 240 -11.49 -14.74 -5.24
C ILE A 240 -12.51 -15.78 -4.77
N CYS A 241 -13.27 -16.32 -5.72
CA CYS A 241 -14.15 -17.45 -5.42
C CYS A 241 -13.26 -18.69 -5.26
N THR A 242 -13.15 -19.22 -4.06
CA THR A 242 -12.64 -20.54 -3.79
C THR A 242 -13.67 -21.58 -4.26
N PHE A 243 -14.01 -21.60 -5.54
CA PHE A 243 -14.62 -22.74 -6.16
C PHE A 243 -13.50 -23.77 -6.35
N GLN A 244 -13.44 -24.76 -5.46
CA GLN A 244 -12.98 -26.07 -5.85
C GLN A 244 -13.91 -26.53 -6.97
N VAL A 245 -13.53 -26.27 -8.21
CA VAL A 245 -14.09 -26.99 -9.35
C VAL A 245 -13.67 -28.45 -9.13
N GLN A 246 -14.57 -29.23 -8.56
CA GLN A 246 -14.50 -30.67 -8.72
C GLN A 246 -14.66 -30.91 -10.22
N MET A 247 -13.56 -30.97 -10.93
CA MET A 247 -13.52 -31.53 -12.27
C MET A 247 -14.10 -32.93 -12.15
N PRO A 248 -15.13 -33.26 -12.94
CA PRO A 248 -15.60 -34.65 -13.01
C PRO A 248 -14.38 -35.47 -13.38
N LYS A 249 -14.08 -36.48 -12.56
CA LYS A 249 -13.10 -37.49 -12.94
C LYS A 249 -13.65 -38.14 -14.20
N GLU A 250 -13.13 -37.80 -15.34
CA GLU A 250 -13.28 -38.61 -16.56
C GLU A 250 -12.78 -39.99 -16.22
N VAL A 251 -13.73 -40.92 -16.22
CA VAL A 251 -13.46 -42.36 -16.13
C VAL A 251 -12.74 -42.71 -17.41
N ILE A 252 -11.41 -42.70 -17.37
CA ILE A 252 -10.61 -43.32 -18.42
C ILE A 252 -10.82 -44.83 -18.26
N SER A 253 -11.69 -45.40 -19.09
CA SER A 253 -11.77 -46.85 -19.28
C SER A 253 -10.45 -47.29 -19.92
N PRO A 254 -9.83 -48.35 -19.42
CA PRO A 254 -8.64 -48.93 -20.03
C PRO A 254 -9.04 -49.67 -21.30
N HIS A 255 -8.83 -49.09 -22.46
CA HIS A 255 -8.78 -49.86 -23.68
C HIS A 255 -7.46 -50.60 -23.69
N GLN A 256 -7.59 -51.91 -23.52
CA GLN A 256 -6.60 -52.91 -23.94
C GLN A 256 -6.44 -52.77 -25.44
N GLU A 257 -5.30 -52.40 -25.91
CA GLU A 257 -4.82 -52.74 -27.26
C GLU A 257 -3.56 -53.57 -27.08
N GLU A 258 -3.79 -54.84 -27.35
CA GLU A 258 -2.74 -55.82 -27.69
C GLU A 258 -2.00 -55.36 -28.92
N LEU A 259 -0.68 -55.26 -28.85
CA LEU A 259 0.19 -55.16 -30.02
C LEU A 259 0.70 -56.57 -30.36
N PRO A 260 0.53 -57.00 -31.58
CA PRO A 260 1.17 -58.22 -32.04
C PRO A 260 2.58 -57.94 -32.57
N PHE A 261 3.48 -58.89 -32.21
CA PHE A 261 4.86 -59.07 -32.66
C PHE A 261 5.95 -58.24 -32.00
#